data_48ba38aad473e0764c0b68d995b05c84
#
_entry.id   48ba38aad473e0764c0b68d995b05c84
#
_cell.length_a   1.000
_cell.length_b   1.000
_cell.length_c   1.000
_cell.angle_alpha   90.00
_cell.angle_beta   90.00
_cell.angle_gamma   90.00
#
_symmetry.space_group_name_H-M   'P 1'
#
loop_
_entity.id
_entity.type
_entity.pdbx_description
1 polymer ?
#
loop_
_entity_poly.entity_id
_entity_poly.type
_entity_poly.pdbx_seq_one_letter_code
_entity_poly.pdbx_strand_id
1 'polypeptide(L)'
;MKVVPTLNRRGLRFIKSILVVSLFALPLAPFPFSPVSPFVPSPLPLASGQEVVDKMVATVNAGVVPECRQICLITYSDLLWQLALQPDASLANPTSAELNRALHLITDQRLILQEAEKLPSIAPTSEEVRSARDELGKAFPSLVEFQQRLQRVGLTAEKLDEILEQRVRIEKYLDFRFRNFVVITQKEIADYYKDVYVPRKRARVPGQIVPSLDEVRAEIEKVLQEAKIESDTNAFLDAARERAEVVILNPV
;
A
#
# COMPACT_ATOMS: atom_id res chain seq x y z
N MET A 1 27.17 -0.98 -3.00
CA MET A 1 26.40 -1.45 -1.85
C MET A 1 25.18 -0.54 -1.77
N LYS A 2 24.08 -0.92 -2.46
CA LYS A 2 22.84 -0.12 -2.53
C LYS A 2 21.85 -0.71 -1.55
N VAL A 3 21.48 0.07 -0.55
CA VAL A 3 20.47 -0.29 0.45
C VAL A 3 19.09 -0.14 -0.21
N VAL A 4 18.39 -1.25 -0.39
CA VAL A 4 16.99 -1.29 -0.80
C VAL A 4 16.13 -1.10 0.46
N PRO A 5 15.15 -0.19 0.48
CA PRO A 5 14.28 -0.03 1.65
C PRO A 5 13.33 -1.22 1.76
N THR A 6 13.49 -1.97 2.83
CA THR A 6 12.63 -3.07 3.24
C THR A 6 11.23 -2.58 3.58
N LEU A 7 10.22 -3.34 3.14
CA LEU A 7 8.81 -3.15 3.51
C LEU A 7 8.64 -3.37 5.03
N ASN A 8 8.57 -2.28 5.78
CA ASN A 8 8.57 -2.31 7.24
C ASN A 8 7.18 -2.62 7.80
N ARG A 9 6.96 -3.88 8.21
CA ARG A 9 5.82 -4.30 9.06
C ARG A 9 6.11 -3.99 10.53
N ARG A 10 6.21 -2.71 10.91
CA ARG A 10 6.25 -2.34 12.34
C ARG A 10 5.54 -1.02 12.58
N GLY A 11 4.42 -1.07 13.28
CA GLY A 11 3.80 0.13 13.81
C GLY A 11 2.43 -0.06 14.42
N LEU A 12 2.22 -1.08 15.25
CA LEU A 12 1.08 -1.08 16.14
C LEU A 12 1.58 -0.91 17.57
N ARG A 13 1.61 0.32 18.08
CA ARG A 13 1.58 0.58 19.52
C ARG A 13 0.73 1.81 19.80
N PHE A 14 -0.31 1.56 20.55
CA PHE A 14 -1.25 2.49 21.18
C PHE A 14 -0.54 3.60 21.98
N ILE A 15 -1.01 4.84 21.81
CA ILE A 15 -0.92 5.84 22.86
C ILE A 15 -2.31 6.42 23.08
N LYS A 16 -2.87 6.13 24.27
CA LYS A 16 -4.00 6.85 24.86
C LYS A 16 -3.51 8.20 25.35
N SER A 17 -4.23 9.29 25.10
CA SER A 17 -4.36 10.40 26.06
C SER A 17 -5.40 11.42 25.64
N ILE A 18 -6.37 11.51 26.47
CA ILE A 18 -6.92 12.66 27.24
C ILE A 18 -7.73 13.69 26.45
N LEU A 19 -9.00 13.61 26.81
CA LEU A 19 -10.12 14.52 26.67
C LEU A 19 -9.85 15.87 27.36
N VAL A 20 -10.05 16.99 26.65
CA VAL A 20 -10.33 18.28 27.28
C VAL A 20 -11.58 18.86 26.63
N VAL A 21 -12.66 18.90 27.41
CA VAL A 21 -13.91 19.59 27.12
C VAL A 21 -13.70 21.04 27.47
N SER A 22 -13.90 21.93 26.51
CA SER A 22 -14.04 23.37 26.77
C SER A 22 -15.38 23.88 26.23
N LEU A 23 -16.22 24.24 27.19
CA LEU A 23 -17.57 24.78 27.01
C LEU A 23 -17.44 26.28 26.73
N PHE A 24 -17.78 26.77 25.54
CA PHE A 24 -17.90 28.19 25.28
C PHE A 24 -19.37 28.55 24.98
N ALA A 25 -19.91 29.39 25.87
CA ALA A 25 -21.24 29.99 25.73
C ALA A 25 -21.19 31.14 24.70
N LEU A 26 -22.10 31.10 23.70
CA LEU A 26 -22.33 32.22 22.79
C LEU A 26 -23.43 33.16 23.33
N PRO A 27 -23.24 34.48 23.28
CA PRO A 27 -24.31 35.42 23.54
C PRO A 27 -25.20 35.65 22.30
N LEU A 28 -26.52 35.66 22.53
CA LEU A 28 -27.54 36.02 21.57
C LEU A 28 -27.44 37.55 21.27
N ALA A 29 -27.27 37.93 20.01
CA ALA A 29 -27.43 39.29 19.56
C ALA A 29 -28.69 39.43 18.65
N PRO A 30 -29.48 40.48 18.75
CA PRO A 30 -30.72 40.65 17.96
C PRO A 30 -30.40 41.06 16.52
N PHE A 31 -31.06 40.41 15.57
CA PHE A 31 -30.95 40.71 14.14
C PHE A 31 -31.77 41.96 13.77
N PRO A 32 -31.22 42.95 13.04
CA PRO A 32 -32.00 44.00 12.41
C PRO A 32 -32.62 43.48 11.12
N PHE A 33 -33.95 43.77 10.95
CA PHE A 33 -34.67 43.55 9.69
C PHE A 33 -34.12 44.46 8.59
N SER A 34 -33.55 43.84 7.54
CA SER A 34 -33.20 44.58 6.29
C SER A 34 -34.30 44.37 5.24
N PRO A 35 -34.62 45.42 4.44
CA PRO A 35 -35.66 45.35 3.42
C PRO A 35 -35.26 44.38 2.28
N VAL A 36 -36.24 43.60 1.83
CA VAL A 36 -36.12 42.66 0.71
C VAL A 36 -35.87 43.42 -0.59
N SER A 37 -34.67 43.31 -1.15
CA SER A 37 -34.35 43.74 -2.50
C SER A 37 -34.94 42.80 -3.53
N PRO A 38 -35.41 43.28 -4.71
CA PRO A 38 -35.96 42.41 -5.74
C PRO A 38 -34.88 41.47 -6.27
N PHE A 39 -35.19 40.16 -6.26
CA PHE A 39 -34.35 39.10 -6.75
C PHE A 39 -34.18 39.20 -8.27
N VAL A 40 -33.01 39.67 -8.71
CA VAL A 40 -32.60 39.59 -10.13
C VAL A 40 -31.93 38.20 -10.28
N PRO A 41 -32.48 37.30 -11.11
CA PRO A 41 -31.81 36.03 -11.35
C PRO A 41 -30.51 36.28 -12.11
N SER A 42 -29.38 36.20 -11.42
CA SER A 42 -28.07 36.15 -12.07
C SER A 42 -27.98 34.86 -12.90
N PRO A 43 -27.49 34.94 -14.15
CA PRO A 43 -27.23 33.73 -14.93
C PRO A 43 -26.18 32.91 -14.17
N LEU A 44 -26.57 31.69 -13.76
CA LEU A 44 -25.64 30.73 -13.17
C LEU A 44 -24.51 30.52 -14.18
N PRO A 45 -23.23 30.65 -13.79
CA PRO A 45 -22.15 30.25 -14.64
C PRO A 45 -22.37 28.75 -14.91
N LEU A 46 -22.54 28.38 -16.18
CA LEU A 46 -22.41 27.00 -16.63
C LEU A 46 -21.01 26.55 -16.18
N ALA A 47 -20.94 25.79 -15.12
CA ALA A 47 -19.72 25.08 -14.77
C ALA A 47 -19.40 24.20 -15.98
N SER A 48 -18.48 24.65 -16.81
CA SER A 48 -17.81 23.80 -17.79
C SER A 48 -17.21 22.67 -16.97
N GLY A 49 -17.84 21.51 -17.01
CA GLY A 49 -17.27 20.30 -16.43
C GLY A 49 -15.90 20.12 -17.09
N GLN A 50 -14.85 20.44 -16.38
CA GLN A 50 -13.51 20.15 -16.80
C GLN A 50 -13.43 18.63 -16.75
N GLU A 51 -13.55 18.00 -17.92
CA GLU A 51 -13.28 16.57 -18.07
C GLU A 51 -11.81 16.38 -17.71
N VAL A 52 -11.58 15.86 -16.52
CA VAL A 52 -10.21 15.55 -16.06
C VAL A 52 -9.76 14.35 -16.85
N VAL A 53 -9.08 14.59 -17.97
CA VAL A 53 -8.40 13.55 -18.73
C VAL A 53 -7.20 13.12 -17.88
N ASP A 54 -7.25 11.88 -17.39
CA ASP A 54 -6.17 11.33 -16.57
C ASP A 54 -4.88 11.21 -17.40
N LYS A 55 -3.76 11.62 -16.84
CA LYS A 55 -2.47 11.62 -17.53
C LYS A 55 -1.88 10.21 -17.55
N MET A 56 -1.66 9.65 -18.73
CA MET A 56 -0.91 8.40 -18.87
C MET A 56 0.56 8.60 -18.51
N VAL A 57 1.07 7.81 -17.55
CA VAL A 57 2.45 7.92 -17.04
C VAL A 57 3.34 6.87 -17.68
N ALA A 58 2.93 5.61 -17.65
CA ALA A 58 3.73 4.51 -18.19
C ALA A 58 2.86 3.36 -18.70
N THR A 59 3.49 2.48 -19.48
CA THR A 59 2.91 1.17 -19.83
C THR A 59 3.88 0.05 -19.45
N VAL A 60 3.33 -1.13 -19.13
CA VAL A 60 4.07 -2.33 -18.72
C VAL A 60 3.61 -3.50 -19.60
N ASN A 61 4.49 -4.00 -20.48
CA ASN A 61 4.21 -5.11 -21.42
C ASN A 61 3.00 -4.88 -22.34
N ALA A 62 2.71 -3.64 -22.73
CA ALA A 62 1.53 -3.28 -23.49
C ALA A 62 1.48 -3.94 -24.89
N GLY A 63 2.63 -4.24 -25.49
CA GLY A 63 2.75 -4.89 -26.78
C GLY A 63 2.70 -6.43 -26.74
N VAL A 64 2.83 -7.04 -25.56
CA VAL A 64 3.04 -8.48 -25.39
C VAL A 64 1.80 -9.19 -24.82
N VAL A 65 1.04 -8.51 -23.96
CA VAL A 65 -0.13 -9.08 -23.27
C VAL A 65 -1.38 -8.78 -24.09
N PRO A 66 -2.08 -9.80 -24.64
CA PRO A 66 -3.36 -9.59 -25.30
C PRO A 66 -4.39 -9.00 -24.32
N GLU A 67 -5.21 -8.06 -24.79
CA GLU A 67 -6.26 -7.40 -23.97
C GLU A 67 -5.77 -6.57 -22.77
N CYS A 68 -4.57 -6.04 -22.85
CA CYS A 68 -3.85 -5.31 -21.83
C CYS A 68 -4.45 -3.91 -21.53
N ARG A 69 -5.75 -3.80 -21.20
CA ARG A 69 -6.40 -2.49 -21.04
C ARG A 69 -6.14 -1.83 -19.69
N GLN A 70 -6.26 -2.57 -18.59
CA GLN A 70 -6.15 -1.98 -17.23
C GLN A 70 -4.84 -2.35 -16.53
N ILE A 71 -4.29 -3.53 -16.80
CA ILE A 71 -3.12 -4.05 -16.11
C ILE A 71 -1.81 -3.46 -16.65
N CYS A 72 -1.82 -3.02 -17.91
CA CYS A 72 -0.61 -2.51 -18.55
C CYS A 72 -0.47 -1.01 -18.54
N LEU A 73 -1.52 -0.27 -18.28
CA LEU A 73 -1.48 1.18 -18.20
C LEU A 73 -1.32 1.65 -16.76
N ILE A 74 -0.44 2.62 -16.54
CA ILE A 74 -0.29 3.33 -15.28
C ILE A 74 -0.59 4.80 -15.54
N THR A 75 -1.55 5.34 -14.81
CA THR A 75 -1.97 6.74 -14.91
C THR A 75 -1.46 7.56 -13.72
N TYR A 76 -1.56 8.88 -13.80
CA TYR A 76 -1.22 9.76 -12.69
C TYR A 76 -2.17 9.55 -11.50
N SER A 77 -3.44 9.27 -11.76
CA SER A 77 -4.39 8.91 -10.71
C SER A 77 -3.99 7.62 -9.98
N ASP A 78 -3.47 6.60 -10.68
CA ASP A 78 -2.96 5.40 -10.02
C ASP A 78 -1.84 5.71 -9.01
N LEU A 79 -0.94 6.66 -9.35
CA LEU A 79 0.11 7.10 -8.43
C LEU A 79 -0.46 7.78 -7.19
N LEU A 80 -1.44 8.69 -7.38
CA LEU A 80 -2.09 9.38 -6.27
C LEU A 80 -2.90 8.40 -5.40
N TRP A 81 -3.60 7.43 -6.00
CA TRP A 81 -4.30 6.38 -5.25
C TRP A 81 -3.33 5.51 -4.45
N GLN A 82 -2.20 5.14 -5.05
CA GLN A 82 -1.17 4.39 -4.33
C GLN A 82 -0.65 5.16 -3.09
N LEU A 83 -0.44 6.48 -3.21
CA LEU A 83 -0.06 7.33 -2.09
C LEU A 83 -1.20 7.49 -1.08
N ALA A 84 -2.45 7.61 -1.54
CA ALA A 84 -3.62 7.76 -0.65
C ALA A 84 -3.84 6.53 0.24
N LEU A 85 -3.45 5.35 -0.24
CA LEU A 85 -3.53 4.09 0.51
C LEU A 85 -2.33 3.85 1.44
N GLN A 86 -1.42 4.83 1.58
CA GLN A 86 -0.31 4.82 2.55
C GLN A 86 -0.59 5.87 3.63
N PRO A 87 -0.73 5.49 4.92
CA PRO A 87 -1.10 6.43 5.99
C PRO A 87 -0.17 7.63 6.10
N ASP A 88 1.14 7.42 5.95
CA ASP A 88 2.18 8.42 6.17
C ASP A 88 2.52 9.26 4.92
N ALA A 89 1.90 8.98 3.76
CA ALA A 89 2.19 9.71 2.53
C ALA A 89 1.45 11.06 2.46
N SER A 90 2.15 12.10 2.03
CA SER A 90 1.55 13.41 1.76
C SER A 90 0.77 13.39 0.44
N LEU A 91 -0.44 13.98 0.45
CA LEU A 91 -1.28 14.12 -0.75
C LEU A 91 -1.36 15.57 -1.27
N ALA A 92 -0.91 16.53 -0.46
CA ALA A 92 -1.09 17.95 -0.82
C ALA A 92 -0.19 18.37 -1.99
N ASN A 93 1.06 17.94 -1.96
CA ASN A 93 2.04 18.21 -3.02
C ASN A 93 3.06 17.05 -3.03
N PRO A 94 2.73 15.91 -3.63
CA PRO A 94 3.66 14.79 -3.68
C PRO A 94 4.89 15.18 -4.50
N THR A 95 6.06 14.87 -3.97
CA THR A 95 7.32 15.13 -4.65
C THR A 95 7.53 14.14 -5.80
N SER A 96 8.35 14.51 -6.80
CA SER A 96 8.75 13.58 -7.87
C SER A 96 9.36 12.29 -7.32
N ALA A 97 10.08 12.35 -6.20
CA ALA A 97 10.64 11.16 -5.56
C ALA A 97 9.56 10.22 -5.00
N GLU A 98 8.46 10.75 -4.44
CA GLU A 98 7.31 9.96 -3.96
C GLU A 98 6.53 9.37 -5.12
N LEU A 99 6.27 10.15 -6.15
CA LEU A 99 5.59 9.69 -7.37
C LEU A 99 6.39 8.60 -8.09
N ASN A 100 7.71 8.75 -8.23
CA ASN A 100 8.56 7.73 -8.81
C ASN A 100 8.59 6.44 -7.97
N ARG A 101 8.60 6.54 -6.63
CA ARG A 101 8.48 5.35 -5.77
C ARG A 101 7.13 4.65 -5.96
N ALA A 102 6.03 5.41 -6.06
CA ALA A 102 4.72 4.85 -6.36
C ALA A 102 4.70 4.18 -7.74
N LEU A 103 5.30 4.80 -8.76
CA LEU A 103 5.41 4.24 -10.11
C LEU A 103 6.17 2.91 -10.11
N HIS A 104 7.32 2.84 -9.44
CA HIS A 104 8.09 1.59 -9.32
C HIS A 104 7.27 0.49 -8.62
N LEU A 105 6.59 0.83 -7.53
CA LEU A 105 5.76 -0.13 -6.80
C LEU A 105 4.60 -0.65 -7.65
N ILE A 106 3.90 0.23 -8.38
CA ILE A 106 2.80 -0.18 -9.26
C ILE A 106 3.34 -1.02 -10.43
N THR A 107 4.49 -0.66 -10.99
CA THR A 107 5.14 -1.46 -12.05
C THR A 107 5.39 -2.90 -11.56
N ASP A 108 5.96 -3.08 -10.37
CA ASP A 108 6.18 -4.39 -9.78
C ASP A 108 4.87 -5.15 -9.56
N GLN A 109 3.86 -4.46 -9.03
CA GLN A 109 2.52 -5.03 -8.86
C GLN A 109 1.92 -5.50 -10.20
N ARG A 110 2.07 -4.72 -11.27
CA ARG A 110 1.59 -5.10 -12.61
C ARG A 110 2.31 -6.34 -13.14
N LEU A 111 3.63 -6.45 -12.95
CA LEU A 111 4.40 -7.62 -13.37
C LEU A 111 3.94 -8.89 -12.63
N ILE A 112 3.73 -8.82 -11.32
CA ILE A 112 3.23 -9.96 -10.54
C ILE A 112 1.80 -10.29 -10.95
N LEU A 113 0.94 -9.28 -11.13
CA LEU A 113 -0.46 -9.47 -11.48
C LEU A 113 -0.64 -10.15 -12.83
N GLN A 114 0.16 -9.80 -13.84
CA GLN A 114 0.17 -10.45 -15.15
C GLN A 114 0.49 -11.95 -15.05
N GLU A 115 1.34 -12.35 -14.11
CA GLU A 115 1.61 -13.77 -13.85
C GLU A 115 0.47 -14.42 -13.03
N ALA A 116 -0.07 -13.70 -12.06
CA ALA A 116 -1.15 -14.18 -11.20
C ALA A 116 -2.46 -14.43 -11.98
N GLU A 117 -2.75 -13.64 -12.98
CA GLU A 117 -3.96 -13.80 -13.83
C GLU A 117 -3.95 -15.06 -14.67
N LYS A 118 -2.76 -15.64 -14.93
CA LYS A 118 -2.65 -16.95 -15.60
C LYS A 118 -3.17 -18.11 -14.74
N LEU A 119 -3.46 -17.86 -13.45
CA LEU A 119 -3.90 -18.86 -12.48
C LEU A 119 -5.32 -18.56 -11.97
N PRO A 120 -6.38 -18.99 -12.66
CA PRO A 120 -7.76 -18.72 -12.22
C PRO A 120 -8.09 -19.25 -10.82
N SER A 121 -7.38 -20.30 -10.36
CA SER A 121 -7.59 -20.94 -9.05
C SER A 121 -7.27 -20.04 -7.84
N ILE A 122 -6.51 -18.96 -8.04
CA ILE A 122 -6.14 -18.00 -6.98
C ILE A 122 -7.01 -16.73 -7.02
N ALA A 123 -8.09 -16.71 -7.78
CA ALA A 123 -8.98 -15.55 -7.82
C ALA A 123 -9.45 -15.18 -6.39
N PRO A 124 -9.42 -13.90 -6.01
CA PRO A 124 -9.93 -13.46 -4.72
C PRO A 124 -11.43 -13.66 -4.60
N THR A 125 -11.88 -13.98 -3.40
CA THR A 125 -13.30 -13.98 -3.06
C THR A 125 -13.72 -12.59 -2.57
N SER A 126 -15.02 -12.29 -2.64
CA SER A 126 -15.56 -11.03 -2.10
C SER A 126 -15.29 -10.85 -0.60
N GLU A 127 -15.19 -11.95 0.15
CA GLU A 127 -14.88 -11.92 1.57
C GLU A 127 -13.41 -11.53 1.83
N GLU A 128 -12.48 -12.07 1.03
CA GLU A 128 -11.06 -11.70 1.12
C GLU A 128 -10.86 -10.22 0.78
N VAL A 129 -11.54 -9.69 -0.23
CA VAL A 129 -11.48 -8.26 -0.60
C VAL A 129 -12.05 -7.38 0.52
N ARG A 130 -13.19 -7.79 1.13
CA ARG A 130 -13.78 -7.08 2.28
C ARG A 130 -12.82 -7.06 3.47
N SER A 131 -12.24 -8.20 3.81
CA SER A 131 -11.24 -8.31 4.88
C SER A 131 -10.04 -7.41 4.62
N ALA A 132 -9.54 -7.38 3.39
CA ALA A 132 -8.42 -6.50 3.00
C ALA A 132 -8.78 -5.01 3.16
N ARG A 133 -10.03 -4.62 2.85
CA ARG A 133 -10.54 -3.26 3.07
C ARG A 133 -10.57 -2.90 4.55
N ASP A 134 -11.07 -3.80 5.39
CA ASP A 134 -11.14 -3.59 6.84
C ASP A 134 -9.74 -3.46 7.46
N GLU A 135 -8.81 -4.32 7.06
CA GLU A 135 -7.41 -4.25 7.52
C GLU A 135 -6.72 -2.97 7.05
N LEU A 136 -6.94 -2.55 5.81
CA LEU A 136 -6.42 -1.29 5.30
C LEU A 136 -6.96 -0.10 6.12
N GLY A 137 -8.27 -0.09 6.41
CA GLY A 137 -8.89 0.98 7.22
C GLY A 137 -8.29 1.09 8.63
N LYS A 138 -7.90 -0.03 9.24
CA LYS A 138 -7.24 -0.06 10.56
C LYS A 138 -5.83 0.53 10.56
N ALA A 139 -5.18 0.62 9.42
CA ALA A 139 -3.85 1.24 9.31
C ALA A 139 -3.90 2.77 9.45
N PHE A 140 -5.07 3.38 9.32
CA PHE A 140 -5.27 4.81 9.44
C PHE A 140 -5.73 5.21 10.85
N PRO A 141 -5.48 6.44 11.31
CA PRO A 141 -5.88 6.91 12.64
C PRO A 141 -7.39 6.85 12.87
N SER A 142 -8.20 7.02 11.81
CA SER A 142 -9.65 6.86 11.84
C SER A 142 -10.21 6.52 10.46
N LEU A 143 -11.40 5.91 10.43
CA LEU A 143 -12.14 5.66 9.18
C LEU A 143 -12.53 6.98 8.47
N VAL A 144 -12.78 8.05 9.22
CA VAL A 144 -13.10 9.36 8.67
C VAL A 144 -11.90 9.92 7.91
N GLU A 145 -10.70 9.83 8.49
CA GLU A 145 -9.47 10.26 7.82
C GLU A 145 -9.20 9.43 6.57
N PHE A 146 -9.35 8.11 6.66
CA PHE A 146 -9.25 7.23 5.51
C PHE A 146 -10.18 7.65 4.38
N GLN A 147 -11.48 7.84 4.67
CA GLN A 147 -12.47 8.28 3.68
C GLN A 147 -12.14 9.64 3.06
N GLN A 148 -11.70 10.61 3.88
CA GLN A 148 -11.28 11.92 3.39
C GLN A 148 -10.07 11.84 2.46
N ARG A 149 -9.12 10.93 2.71
CA ARG A 149 -7.98 10.69 1.82
C ARG A 149 -8.43 10.15 0.47
N LEU A 150 -9.35 9.17 0.45
CA LEU A 150 -9.90 8.61 -0.79
C LEU A 150 -10.63 9.70 -1.61
N GLN A 151 -11.48 10.47 -0.96
CA GLN A 151 -12.23 11.58 -1.62
C GLN A 151 -11.29 12.63 -2.20
N ARG A 152 -10.20 12.96 -1.52
CA ARG A 152 -9.23 13.98 -1.95
C ARG A 152 -8.55 13.62 -3.28
N VAL A 153 -8.38 12.35 -3.57
CA VAL A 153 -7.79 11.85 -4.82
C VAL A 153 -8.83 11.28 -5.80
N GLY A 154 -10.12 11.45 -5.52
CA GLY A 154 -11.20 10.94 -6.36
C GLY A 154 -11.28 9.42 -6.44
N LEU A 155 -10.74 8.70 -5.44
CA LEU A 155 -10.80 7.24 -5.40
C LEU A 155 -12.17 6.77 -4.91
N THR A 156 -12.96 6.19 -5.82
CA THR A 156 -14.31 5.66 -5.50
C THR A 156 -14.22 4.33 -4.75
N ALA A 157 -15.33 3.93 -4.13
CA ALA A 157 -15.40 2.65 -3.40
C ALA A 157 -15.20 1.46 -4.33
N GLU A 158 -15.78 1.51 -5.53
CA GLU A 158 -15.66 0.47 -6.56
C GLU A 158 -14.21 0.32 -7.02
N LYS A 159 -13.54 1.46 -7.29
CA LYS A 159 -12.13 1.46 -7.72
C LYS A 159 -11.19 1.01 -6.60
N LEU A 160 -11.51 1.32 -5.35
CA LEU A 160 -10.78 0.79 -4.21
C LEU A 160 -10.90 -0.74 -4.13
N ASP A 161 -12.11 -1.29 -4.35
CA ASP A 161 -12.31 -2.75 -4.35
C ASP A 161 -11.54 -3.44 -5.48
N GLU A 162 -11.49 -2.85 -6.68
CA GLU A 162 -10.65 -3.36 -7.78
C GLU A 162 -9.16 -3.39 -7.40
N ILE A 163 -8.66 -2.32 -6.77
CA ILE A 163 -7.27 -2.25 -6.30
C ILE A 163 -7.00 -3.30 -5.22
N LEU A 164 -7.93 -3.49 -4.30
CA LEU A 164 -7.79 -4.49 -3.24
C LEU A 164 -7.88 -5.91 -3.79
N GLU A 165 -8.76 -6.18 -4.76
CA GLU A 165 -8.82 -7.46 -5.45
C GLU A 165 -7.47 -7.79 -6.09
N GLN A 166 -6.87 -6.84 -6.82
CA GLN A 166 -5.54 -7.02 -7.42
C GLN A 166 -4.48 -7.31 -6.35
N ARG A 167 -4.48 -6.60 -5.22
CA ARG A 167 -3.52 -6.81 -4.11
C ARG A 167 -3.69 -8.19 -3.47
N VAL A 168 -4.91 -8.61 -3.19
CA VAL A 168 -5.18 -9.95 -2.65
C VAL A 168 -4.76 -11.03 -3.63
N ARG A 169 -5.01 -10.85 -4.92
CA ARG A 169 -4.56 -11.78 -5.97
C ARG A 169 -3.03 -11.89 -6.02
N ILE A 170 -2.32 -10.77 -5.93
CA ILE A 170 -0.85 -10.74 -5.83
C ILE A 170 -0.37 -11.49 -4.60
N GLU A 171 -0.97 -11.24 -3.43
CA GLU A 171 -0.61 -11.92 -2.17
C GLU A 171 -0.79 -13.45 -2.29
N LYS A 172 -1.95 -13.88 -2.79
CA LYS A 172 -2.24 -15.31 -3.03
C LYS A 172 -1.26 -15.94 -4.02
N TYR A 173 -0.86 -15.21 -5.06
CA TYR A 173 0.14 -15.68 -6.02
C TYR A 173 1.51 -15.87 -5.37
N LEU A 174 1.97 -14.90 -4.59
CA LEU A 174 3.26 -14.98 -3.90
C LEU A 174 3.27 -16.09 -2.85
N ASP A 175 2.17 -16.26 -2.12
CA ASP A 175 2.02 -17.37 -1.17
C ASP A 175 2.04 -18.73 -1.89
N PHE A 176 1.29 -18.86 -2.98
CA PHE A 176 1.26 -20.08 -3.78
C PHE A 176 2.64 -20.42 -4.36
N ARG A 177 3.35 -19.43 -4.91
CA ARG A 177 4.59 -19.65 -5.63
C ARG A 177 5.80 -19.84 -4.72
N PHE A 178 5.85 -19.15 -3.59
CA PHE A 178 7.03 -19.10 -2.74
C PHE A 178 6.79 -19.73 -1.37
N ARG A 179 5.76 -19.33 -0.62
CA ARG A 179 5.56 -19.75 0.76
C ARG A 179 5.42 -21.26 0.92
N ASN A 180 4.72 -21.93 0.01
CA ASN A 180 4.45 -23.37 0.08
C ASN A 180 5.68 -24.24 -0.20
N PHE A 181 6.75 -23.68 -0.75
CA PHE A 181 7.95 -24.41 -1.17
C PHE A 181 9.18 -24.09 -0.34
N VAL A 182 9.08 -23.16 0.60
CA VAL A 182 10.19 -22.79 1.47
C VAL A 182 10.41 -23.87 2.51
N VAL A 183 11.59 -24.46 2.50
CA VAL A 183 12.06 -25.43 3.52
C VAL A 183 13.23 -24.81 4.27
N ILE A 184 13.13 -24.76 5.59
CA ILE A 184 14.21 -24.32 6.48
C ILE A 184 14.84 -25.55 7.13
N THR A 185 16.14 -25.70 6.95
CA THR A 185 16.90 -26.84 7.49
C THR A 185 17.30 -26.59 8.94
N GLN A 186 17.53 -27.67 9.70
CA GLN A 186 18.02 -27.57 11.08
C GLN A 186 19.38 -26.86 11.16
N LYS A 187 20.20 -27.00 10.13
CA LYS A 187 21.49 -26.32 10.04
C LYS A 187 21.31 -24.79 9.92
N GLU A 188 20.40 -24.33 9.05
CA GLU A 188 20.10 -22.90 8.92
C GLU A 188 19.61 -22.28 10.23
N ILE A 189 18.77 -23.01 10.98
CA ILE A 189 18.27 -22.57 12.28
C ILE A 189 19.44 -22.45 13.29
N ALA A 190 20.31 -23.46 13.33
CA ALA A 190 21.46 -23.47 14.25
C ALA A 190 22.48 -22.39 13.92
N ASP A 191 22.79 -22.19 12.63
CA ASP A 191 23.70 -21.14 12.17
C ASP A 191 23.13 -19.76 12.49
N TYR A 192 21.86 -19.50 12.19
CA TYR A 192 21.21 -18.24 12.51
C TYR A 192 21.19 -17.96 14.03
N TYR A 193 20.89 -18.98 14.84
CA TYR A 193 20.91 -18.82 16.29
C TYR A 193 22.30 -18.39 16.78
N LYS A 194 23.35 -19.09 16.36
CA LYS A 194 24.73 -18.84 16.76
C LYS A 194 25.26 -17.49 16.25
N ASP A 195 25.06 -17.22 14.96
CA ASP A 195 25.76 -16.13 14.28
C ASP A 195 24.97 -14.82 14.28
N VAL A 196 23.66 -14.88 14.48
CA VAL A 196 22.79 -13.68 14.43
C VAL A 196 22.01 -13.49 15.72
N TYR A 197 21.27 -14.50 16.19
CA TYR A 197 20.35 -14.34 17.32
C TYR A 197 21.11 -14.06 18.64
N VAL A 198 22.08 -14.90 18.98
CA VAL A 198 22.85 -14.77 20.23
C VAL A 198 23.64 -13.45 20.31
N PRO A 199 24.42 -13.05 19.27
CA PRO A 199 25.11 -11.77 19.29
C PRO A 199 24.16 -10.57 19.41
N ARG A 200 23.06 -10.58 18.64
CA ARG A 200 22.05 -9.51 18.68
C ARG A 200 21.38 -9.40 20.06
N LYS A 201 21.05 -10.54 20.69
CA LYS A 201 20.42 -10.56 22.01
C LYS A 201 21.36 -10.03 23.08
N ARG A 202 22.63 -10.46 23.07
CA ARG A 202 23.67 -9.97 24.00
C ARG A 202 23.94 -8.47 23.87
N ALA A 203 23.95 -7.96 22.62
CA ALA A 203 24.13 -6.54 22.37
C ALA A 203 22.94 -5.70 22.85
N ARG A 204 21.72 -6.22 22.76
CA ARG A 204 20.49 -5.51 23.17
C ARG A 204 20.30 -5.46 24.67
N VAL A 205 20.64 -6.55 25.39
CA VAL A 205 20.39 -6.70 26.81
C VAL A 205 21.62 -7.34 27.48
N PRO A 206 22.68 -6.56 27.75
CA PRO A 206 23.86 -7.07 28.40
C PRO A 206 23.54 -7.69 29.77
N GLY A 207 24.06 -8.87 30.04
CA GLY A 207 23.90 -9.56 31.32
C GLY A 207 22.65 -10.42 31.47
N GLN A 208 21.73 -10.41 30.52
CA GLN A 208 20.61 -11.38 30.49
C GLN A 208 21.03 -12.72 29.93
N ILE A 209 20.42 -13.80 30.46
CA ILE A 209 20.56 -15.15 29.94
C ILE A 209 19.92 -15.19 28.53
N VAL A 210 20.71 -15.63 27.55
CA VAL A 210 20.18 -15.85 26.19
C VAL A 210 19.32 -17.11 26.20
N PRO A 211 18.07 -17.08 25.71
CA PRO A 211 17.23 -18.28 25.60
C PRO A 211 17.94 -19.37 24.79
N SER A 212 17.68 -20.64 25.12
CA SER A 212 18.20 -21.78 24.38
C SER A 212 17.65 -21.84 22.95
N LEU A 213 18.35 -22.55 22.06
CA LEU A 213 17.88 -22.72 20.69
C LEU A 213 16.48 -23.33 20.64
N ASP A 214 16.16 -24.28 21.53
CA ASP A 214 14.86 -24.94 21.53
C ASP A 214 13.72 -24.01 21.91
N GLU A 215 13.95 -23.05 22.81
CA GLU A 215 12.96 -22.05 23.22
C GLU A 215 12.63 -21.05 22.10
N VAL A 216 13.58 -20.76 21.21
CA VAL A 216 13.42 -19.74 20.17
C VAL A 216 13.37 -20.33 18.76
N ARG A 217 13.39 -21.65 18.64
CA ARG A 217 13.40 -22.37 17.35
C ARG A 217 12.30 -21.91 16.41
N ALA A 218 11.04 -21.88 16.88
CA ALA A 218 9.90 -21.48 16.07
C ALA A 218 9.97 -20.01 15.61
N GLU A 219 10.50 -19.12 16.46
CA GLU A 219 10.73 -17.72 16.12
C GLU A 219 11.79 -17.59 15.02
N ILE A 220 12.91 -18.31 15.15
CA ILE A 220 13.99 -18.31 14.17
C ILE A 220 13.53 -18.91 12.84
N GLU A 221 12.83 -20.02 12.86
CA GLU A 221 12.30 -20.66 11.66
C GLU A 221 11.39 -19.73 10.88
N LYS A 222 10.48 -19.04 11.57
CA LYS A 222 9.62 -18.03 10.95
C LYS A 222 10.41 -16.88 10.33
N VAL A 223 11.43 -16.36 11.02
CA VAL A 223 12.29 -15.28 10.50
C VAL A 223 13.04 -15.73 9.25
N LEU A 224 13.60 -16.93 9.26
CA LEU A 224 14.31 -17.51 8.11
C LEU A 224 13.36 -17.76 6.93
N GLN A 225 12.15 -18.27 7.20
CA GLN A 225 11.13 -18.50 6.19
C GLN A 225 10.73 -17.16 5.52
N GLU A 226 10.45 -16.13 6.29
CA GLU A 226 10.11 -14.80 5.76
C GLU A 226 11.26 -14.21 4.93
N ALA A 227 12.51 -14.33 5.42
CA ALA A 227 13.69 -13.85 4.68
C ALA A 227 13.90 -14.57 3.36
N LYS A 228 13.66 -15.89 3.32
CA LYS A 228 13.79 -16.69 2.10
C LYS A 228 12.70 -16.37 1.09
N ILE A 229 11.44 -16.21 1.54
CA ILE A 229 10.32 -15.77 0.69
C ILE A 229 10.64 -14.40 0.10
N GLU A 230 11.14 -13.45 0.90
CA GLU A 230 11.53 -12.12 0.43
C GLU A 230 12.63 -12.20 -0.61
N SER A 231 13.67 -13.00 -0.37
CA SER A 231 14.77 -13.21 -1.31
C SER A 231 14.29 -13.80 -2.65
N ASP A 232 13.46 -14.84 -2.61
CA ASP A 232 12.95 -15.51 -3.80
C ASP A 232 11.98 -14.59 -4.59
N THR A 233 11.18 -13.80 -3.87
CA THR A 233 10.30 -12.79 -4.48
C THR A 233 11.10 -11.69 -5.17
N ASN A 234 12.16 -11.20 -4.54
CA ASN A 234 13.04 -10.19 -5.14
C ASN A 234 13.75 -10.72 -6.38
N ALA A 235 14.28 -11.93 -6.33
CA ALA A 235 14.90 -12.57 -7.50
C ALA A 235 13.90 -12.75 -8.66
N PHE A 236 12.67 -13.13 -8.35
CA PHE A 236 11.58 -13.22 -9.33
C PHE A 236 11.28 -11.85 -9.96
N LEU A 237 11.14 -10.79 -9.13
CA LEU A 237 10.87 -9.43 -9.62
C LEU A 237 12.01 -8.89 -10.47
N ASP A 238 13.26 -9.10 -10.07
CA ASP A 238 14.42 -8.67 -10.86
C ASP A 238 14.42 -9.34 -12.24
N ALA A 239 14.21 -10.66 -12.28
CA ALA A 239 14.07 -11.38 -13.55
C ALA A 239 12.83 -10.96 -14.37
N ALA A 240 11.74 -10.58 -13.73
CA ALA A 240 10.55 -10.06 -14.40
C ALA A 240 10.80 -8.68 -15.01
N ARG A 241 11.45 -7.78 -14.28
CA ARG A 241 11.84 -6.43 -14.76
C ARG A 241 12.79 -6.48 -15.94
N GLU A 242 13.78 -7.40 -15.93
CA GLU A 242 14.72 -7.58 -17.04
C GLU A 242 14.05 -7.99 -18.36
N ARG A 243 12.93 -8.73 -18.27
CA ARG A 243 12.16 -9.18 -19.44
C ARG A 243 11.03 -8.25 -19.83
N ALA A 244 10.66 -7.32 -18.95
CA ALA A 244 9.52 -6.45 -19.15
C ALA A 244 9.84 -5.30 -20.11
N GLU A 245 8.88 -4.99 -20.96
CA GLU A 245 8.84 -3.73 -21.70
C GLU A 245 8.12 -2.67 -20.85
N VAL A 246 8.88 -1.78 -20.23
CA VAL A 246 8.33 -0.63 -19.46
C VAL A 246 8.62 0.64 -20.23
N VAL A 247 7.56 1.30 -20.71
CA VAL A 247 7.66 2.55 -21.47
C VAL A 247 7.15 3.71 -20.63
N ILE A 248 8.03 4.65 -20.29
CA ILE A 248 7.64 5.89 -19.62
C ILE A 248 7.11 6.87 -20.67
N LEU A 249 5.84 7.18 -20.60
CA LEU A 249 5.15 8.10 -21.53
C LEU A 249 5.29 9.55 -21.06
N ASN A 250 5.16 9.77 -19.76
CA ASN A 250 5.27 11.08 -19.14
C ASN A 250 5.99 10.96 -17.79
N PRO A 251 7.16 11.59 -17.64
CA PRO A 251 7.89 11.64 -16.36
C PRO A 251 7.07 12.33 -15.27
N VAL A 252 7.27 11.93 -14.02
CA VAL A 252 6.62 12.46 -12.81
C VAL A 252 7.63 13.06 -11.82
#